data_fe6c4272f0c5f60fd4f527e55dca63ad
#
_entry.id   fe6c4272f0c5f60fd4f527e55dca63ad
#
_cell.length_a   1.000
_cell.length_b   1.000
_cell.length_c   1.000
_cell.angle_alpha   90.00
_cell.angle_beta   90.00
_cell.angle_gamma   90.00
#
_symmetry.space_group_name_H-M   'P 1'
#
loop_
_entity.id
_entity.type
_entity.pdbx_description
1 polymer ?
#
loop_
_entity_poly.entity_id
_entity_poly.type
_entity_poly.pdbx_seq_one_letter_code
_entity_poly.pdbx_strand_id
1 'polypeptide(L)'
;VNVVFDKDNVTNTIGEVLAKAGKRQIRIAETEKYPHVTFFFNGGREEPFEGEERILCPSPKVATYDLQPEMSAYELRDAIVPKLKNQETDFVCLNFANPDMVGHTGSMEAAIKACETVDACTKDVVEAAKEGGFNVLVIADHGNCDTMINPDGSPNTAHTTNPVPIILVSDQHKSIKNGNL
;
A
#
# COMPACT_ATOMS: atom_id res chain seq x y z
N VAL A 1 10.99 31.70 4.78
CA VAL A 1 11.44 30.77 3.73
C VAL A 1 10.80 31.21 2.44
N ASN A 2 11.60 31.44 1.39
CA ASN A 2 11.08 31.76 0.06
C ASN A 2 10.64 30.45 -0.61
N VAL A 3 9.40 30.39 -1.04
CA VAL A 3 8.85 29.26 -1.81
C VAL A 3 9.11 29.55 -3.29
N VAL A 4 9.76 28.61 -3.97
CA VAL A 4 10.09 28.75 -5.41
C VAL A 4 8.88 28.39 -6.28
N PHE A 5 8.11 27.38 -5.85
CA PHE A 5 6.85 26.97 -6.47
C PHE A 5 5.78 26.84 -5.38
N ASP A 6 4.62 27.41 -5.63
CA ASP A 6 3.49 27.22 -4.74
C ASP A 6 3.05 25.75 -4.74
N LYS A 7 2.57 25.27 -3.59
CA LYS A 7 2.04 23.93 -3.46
C LYS A 7 0.61 23.91 -4.00
N ASP A 8 0.42 23.28 -5.14
CA ASP A 8 -0.92 23.00 -5.65
C ASP A 8 -1.49 21.76 -4.96
N ASN A 9 -2.57 21.95 -4.20
CA ASN A 9 -3.33 20.84 -3.67
C ASN A 9 -4.22 20.26 -4.77
N VAL A 10 -4.12 18.96 -5.00
CA VAL A 10 -5.00 18.25 -5.93
C VAL A 10 -6.40 18.16 -5.31
N THR A 11 -7.40 18.62 -6.05
CA THR A 11 -8.80 18.53 -5.63
C THR A 11 -9.51 17.36 -6.31
N ASN A 12 -10.67 17.01 -5.80
CA ASN A 12 -11.49 15.91 -6.33
C ASN A 12 -10.79 14.55 -6.30
N THR A 13 -9.96 14.35 -5.26
CA THR A 13 -9.33 13.06 -4.98
C THR A 13 -10.37 12.02 -4.56
N ILE A 14 -10.01 10.73 -4.61
CA ILE A 14 -10.91 9.65 -4.16
C ILE A 14 -11.39 9.90 -2.73
N GLY A 15 -10.48 10.30 -1.82
CA GLY A 15 -10.83 10.60 -0.43
C GLY A 15 -11.86 11.71 -0.29
N GLU A 16 -11.71 12.77 -1.08
CA GLU A 16 -12.68 13.88 -1.10
C GLU A 16 -14.04 13.46 -1.66
N VAL A 17 -14.05 12.67 -2.74
CA VAL A 17 -15.30 12.17 -3.34
C VAL A 17 -16.03 11.25 -2.37
N LEU A 18 -15.33 10.35 -1.69
CA LEU A 18 -15.92 9.47 -0.68
C LEU A 18 -16.50 10.25 0.49
N ALA A 19 -15.78 11.25 1.01
CA ALA A 19 -16.27 12.12 2.09
C ALA A 19 -17.53 12.87 1.69
N LYS A 20 -17.55 13.49 0.50
CA LYS A 20 -18.74 14.16 -0.05
C LYS A 20 -19.94 13.22 -0.21
N ALA A 21 -19.70 11.94 -0.44
CA ALA A 21 -20.73 10.91 -0.50
C ALA A 21 -21.10 10.30 0.86
N GLY A 22 -20.57 10.84 1.97
CA GLY A 22 -20.82 10.35 3.33
C GLY A 22 -20.28 8.94 3.58
N LYS A 23 -19.24 8.54 2.86
CA LYS A 23 -18.63 7.20 2.96
C LYS A 23 -17.51 7.17 3.99
N ARG A 24 -17.47 6.08 4.77
CA ARG A 24 -16.39 5.81 5.73
C ARG A 24 -15.18 5.23 4.98
N GLN A 25 -14.01 5.67 5.35
CA GLN A 25 -12.77 5.27 4.68
C GLN A 25 -11.64 5.07 5.67
N ILE A 26 -10.79 4.08 5.42
CA ILE A 26 -9.61 3.78 6.23
C ILE A 26 -8.35 3.95 5.39
N ARG A 27 -7.36 4.64 5.97
CA ARG A 27 -5.97 4.69 5.48
C ARG A 27 -5.12 3.92 6.47
N ILE A 28 -4.38 2.94 5.98
CA ILE A 28 -3.58 2.08 6.86
C ILE A 28 -2.23 1.74 6.21
N ALA A 29 -1.17 2.02 6.93
CA ALA A 29 0.20 1.69 6.55
C ALA A 29 1.12 1.69 7.76
N GLU A 30 2.32 1.15 7.60
CA GLU A 30 3.40 1.34 8.55
C GLU A 30 4.14 2.67 8.32
N THR A 31 4.99 3.08 9.27
CA THR A 31 5.63 4.41 9.33
C THR A 31 6.20 4.85 7.98
N GLU A 32 6.92 3.98 7.27
CA GLU A 32 7.63 4.32 6.02
C GLU A 32 6.68 4.68 4.86
N LYS A 33 5.48 4.17 4.86
CA LYS A 33 4.48 4.37 3.80
C LYS A 33 3.22 5.09 4.25
N TYR A 34 3.15 5.50 5.52
CA TYR A 34 2.00 6.24 6.04
C TYR A 34 1.69 7.54 5.27
N PRO A 35 2.67 8.40 4.94
CA PRO A 35 2.41 9.58 4.12
C PRO A 35 1.85 9.25 2.73
N HIS A 36 2.20 8.08 2.15
CA HIS A 36 1.75 7.68 0.83
C HIS A 36 0.24 7.41 0.79
N VAL A 37 -0.30 6.76 1.83
CA VAL A 37 -1.75 6.47 1.93
C VAL A 37 -2.56 7.60 2.56
N THR A 38 -1.93 8.63 3.11
CA THR A 38 -2.58 9.79 3.75
C THR A 38 -2.33 11.06 2.97
N PHE A 39 -1.26 11.77 3.24
CA PHE A 39 -0.94 13.06 2.66
C PHE A 39 -0.92 13.05 1.12
N PHE A 40 -0.16 12.13 0.50
CA PHE A 40 -0.05 12.06 -0.96
C PHE A 40 -1.34 11.55 -1.60
N PHE A 41 -1.96 10.53 -1.03
CA PHE A 41 -3.23 10.00 -1.54
C PHE A 41 -4.37 11.03 -1.47
N ASN A 42 -4.32 11.94 -0.49
CA ASN A 42 -5.27 13.04 -0.31
C ASN A 42 -4.88 14.30 -1.11
N GLY A 43 -3.95 14.19 -2.07
CA GLY A 43 -3.58 15.30 -2.95
C GLY A 43 -2.78 16.42 -2.29
N GLY A 44 -1.99 16.09 -1.27
CA GLY A 44 -1.17 17.04 -0.52
C GLY A 44 -1.87 17.67 0.69
N ARG A 45 -3.00 17.09 1.12
CA ARG A 45 -3.76 17.53 2.29
C ARG A 45 -3.31 16.77 3.54
N GLU A 46 -2.94 17.50 4.60
CA GLU A 46 -2.57 16.92 5.90
C GLU A 46 -3.78 16.43 6.70
N GLU A 47 -4.82 17.27 6.75
CA GLU A 47 -6.02 16.96 7.52
C GLU A 47 -6.83 15.82 6.90
N PRO A 48 -7.28 14.85 7.69
CA PRO A 48 -8.16 13.81 7.18
C PRO A 48 -9.48 14.40 6.64
N PHE A 49 -10.07 13.69 5.69
CA PHE A 49 -11.42 13.98 5.23
C PHE A 49 -12.45 13.50 6.26
N GLU A 50 -13.68 14.03 6.18
CA GLU A 50 -14.78 13.52 7.00
C GLU A 50 -14.99 12.02 6.72
N GLY A 51 -15.12 11.21 7.78
CA GLY A 51 -15.25 9.76 7.67
C GLY A 51 -13.93 9.02 7.40
N GLU A 52 -12.78 9.71 7.39
CA GLU A 52 -11.46 9.12 7.20
C GLU A 52 -10.82 8.74 8.55
N GLU A 53 -10.69 7.45 8.80
CA GLU A 53 -9.90 6.87 9.87
C GLU A 53 -8.49 6.58 9.38
N ARG A 54 -7.49 6.87 10.20
CA ARG A 54 -6.06 6.61 9.91
C ARG A 54 -5.49 5.64 10.93
N ILE A 55 -4.87 4.55 10.44
CA ILE A 55 -4.22 3.53 11.25
C ILE A 55 -2.74 3.50 10.88
N LEU A 56 -1.91 3.81 11.86
CA LEU A 56 -0.45 3.74 11.76
C LEU A 56 0.05 2.56 12.58
N CYS A 57 0.71 1.59 11.93
CA CYS A 57 1.52 0.58 12.61
C CYS A 57 2.98 1.03 12.57
N PRO A 58 3.66 1.19 13.72
CA PRO A 58 5.06 1.62 13.72
C PRO A 58 5.95 0.61 13.00
N SER A 59 6.80 1.08 12.08
CA SER A 59 7.85 0.25 11.48
C SER A 59 8.86 -0.22 12.51
N PRO A 60 9.48 -1.40 12.35
CA PRO A 60 10.46 -1.91 13.31
C PRO A 60 11.68 -1.01 13.37
N LYS A 61 12.24 -0.86 14.59
CA LYS A 61 13.43 -0.03 14.84
C LYS A 61 14.70 -0.84 14.59
N VAL A 62 15.00 -1.12 13.33
CA VAL A 62 16.22 -1.81 12.89
C VAL A 62 17.09 -0.87 12.05
N ALA A 63 18.38 -1.19 11.91
CA ALA A 63 19.29 -0.37 11.12
C ALA A 63 18.93 -0.38 9.62
N THR A 64 18.59 -1.55 9.10
CA THR A 64 18.12 -1.78 7.73
C THR A 64 17.06 -2.89 7.75
N TYR A 65 16.10 -2.84 6.83
CA TYR A 65 14.94 -3.74 6.86
C TYR A 65 15.21 -5.16 6.39
N ASP A 66 16.39 -5.46 5.84
CA ASP A 66 16.84 -6.84 5.62
C ASP A 66 17.06 -7.62 6.93
N LEU A 67 17.24 -6.91 8.05
CA LEU A 67 17.33 -7.52 9.39
C LEU A 67 15.96 -7.96 9.94
N GLN A 68 14.88 -7.42 9.41
CA GLN A 68 13.49 -7.77 9.76
C GLN A 68 12.58 -7.60 8.53
N PRO A 69 12.63 -8.52 7.55
CA PRO A 69 11.91 -8.39 6.29
C PRO A 69 10.38 -8.40 6.43
N GLU A 70 9.86 -8.98 7.50
CA GLU A 70 8.44 -8.97 7.82
C GLU A 70 7.92 -7.57 8.12
N MET A 71 8.81 -6.67 8.55
CA MET A 71 8.47 -5.31 8.97
C MET A 71 7.25 -5.32 9.89
N SER A 72 6.20 -4.55 9.59
CA SER A 72 4.94 -4.53 10.37
C SER A 72 3.75 -5.08 9.56
N ALA A 73 4.00 -5.98 8.60
CA ALA A 73 2.94 -6.51 7.74
C ALA A 73 1.88 -7.30 8.53
N TYR A 74 2.29 -8.07 9.53
CA TYR A 74 1.37 -8.85 10.36
C TYR A 74 0.48 -7.94 11.22
N GLU A 75 1.03 -6.87 11.79
CA GLU A 75 0.29 -5.89 12.58
C GLU A 75 -0.75 -5.14 11.71
N LEU A 76 -0.39 -4.80 10.47
CA LEU A 76 -1.31 -4.20 9.51
C LEU A 76 -2.47 -5.15 9.18
N ARG A 77 -2.16 -6.42 8.87
CA ARG A 77 -3.17 -7.46 8.64
C ARG A 77 -4.11 -7.61 9.84
N ASP A 78 -3.55 -7.74 11.04
CA ASP A 78 -4.32 -7.97 12.26
C ASP A 78 -5.22 -6.77 12.62
N ALA A 79 -4.79 -5.55 12.27
CA ALA A 79 -5.58 -4.34 12.46
C ALA A 79 -6.74 -4.22 11.47
N ILE A 80 -6.56 -4.62 10.19
CA ILE A 80 -7.57 -4.38 9.16
C ILE A 80 -8.56 -5.52 8.99
N VAL A 81 -8.14 -6.77 9.18
CA VAL A 81 -8.98 -7.96 8.96
C VAL A 81 -10.30 -7.90 9.75
N PRO A 82 -10.33 -7.60 11.06
CA PRO A 82 -11.59 -7.49 11.81
C PRO A 82 -12.52 -6.40 11.25
N LYS A 83 -11.97 -5.24 10.86
CA LYS A 83 -12.73 -4.11 10.32
C LYS A 83 -13.40 -4.43 8.99
N LEU A 84 -12.71 -5.19 8.13
CA LEU A 84 -13.27 -5.67 6.87
C LEU A 84 -14.40 -6.66 7.10
N LYS A 85 -14.21 -7.67 7.96
CA LYS A 85 -15.24 -8.66 8.29
C LYS A 85 -16.48 -8.05 8.92
N ASN A 86 -16.30 -7.05 9.78
CA ASN A 86 -17.39 -6.33 10.45
C ASN A 86 -18.03 -5.23 9.59
N GLN A 87 -17.56 -4.99 8.37
CA GLN A 87 -18.06 -3.93 7.47
C GLN A 87 -18.04 -2.54 8.14
N GLU A 88 -16.98 -2.24 8.88
CA GLU A 88 -16.83 -0.98 9.61
C GLU A 88 -16.53 0.22 8.70
N THR A 89 -16.26 -0.02 7.42
CA THR A 89 -15.86 0.99 6.44
C THR A 89 -16.43 0.69 5.06
N ASP A 90 -16.44 1.68 4.17
CA ASP A 90 -16.85 1.54 2.77
C ASP A 90 -15.64 1.47 1.82
N PHE A 91 -14.47 1.97 2.25
CA PHE A 91 -13.24 1.99 1.44
C PHE A 91 -12.00 1.82 2.33
N VAL A 92 -11.02 1.07 1.84
CA VAL A 92 -9.73 0.89 2.49
C VAL A 92 -8.61 1.15 1.48
N CYS A 93 -7.63 1.97 1.87
CA CYS A 93 -6.34 2.07 1.21
C CYS A 93 -5.27 1.55 2.18
N LEU A 94 -4.80 0.32 1.92
CA LEU A 94 -3.76 -0.37 2.68
C LEU A 94 -2.48 -0.41 1.85
N ASN A 95 -1.34 -0.15 2.49
CA ASN A 95 -0.02 -0.36 1.88
C ASN A 95 0.82 -1.30 2.74
N PHE A 96 1.44 -2.29 2.08
CA PHE A 96 2.53 -3.10 2.62
C PHE A 96 3.86 -2.58 2.06
N ALA A 97 4.72 -2.09 2.93
CA ALA A 97 5.97 -1.44 2.56
C ALA A 97 7.11 -2.41 2.23
N ASN A 98 6.97 -3.69 2.57
CA ASN A 98 8.06 -4.65 2.64
C ASN A 98 8.84 -4.83 1.33
N PRO A 99 8.23 -5.11 0.16
CA PRO A 99 9.00 -5.33 -1.06
C PRO A 99 9.82 -4.11 -1.47
N ASP A 100 9.30 -2.90 -1.27
CA ASP A 100 10.03 -1.68 -1.58
C ASP A 100 11.17 -1.44 -0.59
N MET A 101 10.87 -1.37 0.70
CA MET A 101 11.85 -1.02 1.72
C MET A 101 12.96 -2.06 1.86
N VAL A 102 12.64 -3.35 1.77
CA VAL A 102 13.63 -4.43 1.81
C VAL A 102 14.39 -4.51 0.49
N GLY A 103 13.71 -4.30 -0.64
CA GLY A 103 14.35 -4.27 -1.97
C GLY A 103 15.49 -3.25 -2.05
N HIS A 104 15.34 -2.08 -1.43
CA HIS A 104 16.38 -1.06 -1.35
C HIS A 104 17.67 -1.52 -0.63
N THR A 105 17.63 -2.60 0.14
CA THR A 105 18.82 -3.14 0.80
C THR A 105 19.71 -3.96 -0.14
N GLY A 106 19.18 -4.44 -1.28
CA GLY A 106 19.87 -5.28 -2.23
C GLY A 106 20.01 -6.74 -1.77
N SER A 107 19.44 -7.12 -0.62
CA SER A 107 19.47 -8.49 -0.10
C SER A 107 18.40 -9.35 -0.77
N MET A 108 18.80 -10.27 -1.66
CA MET A 108 17.89 -11.19 -2.35
C MET A 108 17.12 -12.08 -1.36
N GLU A 109 17.79 -12.63 -0.36
CA GLU A 109 17.18 -13.52 0.64
C GLU A 109 16.09 -12.77 1.44
N ALA A 110 16.41 -11.56 1.90
CA ALA A 110 15.48 -10.72 2.62
C ALA A 110 14.29 -10.29 1.74
N ALA A 111 14.54 -9.96 0.46
CA ALA A 111 13.49 -9.60 -0.49
C ALA A 111 12.51 -10.76 -0.74
N ILE A 112 13.00 -11.99 -0.87
CA ILE A 112 12.16 -13.20 -0.97
C ILE A 112 11.27 -13.31 0.27
N LYS A 113 11.85 -13.20 1.46
CA LYS A 113 11.12 -13.28 2.72
C LYS A 113 10.07 -12.17 2.86
N ALA A 114 10.39 -10.94 2.43
CA ALA A 114 9.46 -9.82 2.40
C ALA A 114 8.26 -10.11 1.49
N CYS A 115 8.51 -10.62 0.28
CA CYS A 115 7.45 -10.96 -0.67
C CYS A 115 6.56 -12.11 -0.15
N GLU A 116 7.14 -13.17 0.42
CA GLU A 116 6.38 -14.28 1.03
C GLU A 116 5.49 -13.79 2.18
N THR A 117 5.99 -12.86 3.00
CA THR A 117 5.23 -12.27 4.11
C THR A 117 4.06 -11.45 3.59
N VAL A 118 4.29 -10.60 2.58
CA VAL A 118 3.24 -9.77 1.98
C VAL A 118 2.21 -10.64 1.27
N ASP A 119 2.62 -11.69 0.57
CA ASP A 119 1.68 -12.64 -0.07
C ASP A 119 0.75 -13.29 0.95
N ALA A 120 1.30 -13.80 2.08
CA ALA A 120 0.51 -14.39 3.15
C ALA A 120 -0.46 -13.38 3.78
N CYS A 121 0.01 -12.17 4.09
CA CYS A 121 -0.84 -11.12 4.67
C CYS A 121 -1.91 -10.64 3.67
N THR A 122 -1.57 -10.50 2.40
CA THR A 122 -2.52 -10.13 1.33
C THR A 122 -3.61 -11.17 1.17
N LYS A 123 -3.28 -12.46 1.24
CA LYS A 123 -4.26 -13.54 1.23
C LYS A 123 -5.30 -13.34 2.34
N ASP A 124 -4.86 -13.18 3.59
CA ASP A 124 -5.75 -13.02 4.74
C ASP A 124 -6.66 -11.78 4.60
N VAL A 125 -6.09 -10.66 4.11
CA VAL A 125 -6.82 -9.41 3.87
C VAL A 125 -7.86 -9.58 2.76
N VAL A 126 -7.49 -10.22 1.64
CA VAL A 126 -8.40 -10.48 0.51
C VAL A 126 -9.54 -11.40 0.92
N GLU A 127 -9.26 -12.46 1.67
CA GLU A 127 -10.29 -13.37 2.19
C GLU A 127 -11.26 -12.63 3.13
N ALA A 128 -10.75 -11.83 4.05
CA ALA A 128 -11.57 -11.01 4.95
C ALA A 128 -12.42 -9.97 4.19
N ALA A 129 -11.84 -9.32 3.18
CA ALA A 129 -12.55 -8.37 2.35
C ALA A 129 -13.71 -9.04 1.57
N LYS A 130 -13.47 -10.24 1.01
CA LYS A 130 -14.52 -11.02 0.35
C LYS A 130 -15.63 -11.42 1.32
N GLU A 131 -15.31 -11.90 2.51
CA GLU A 131 -16.30 -12.20 3.57
C GLU A 131 -17.13 -10.96 3.91
N GLY A 132 -16.50 -9.77 3.94
CA GLY A 132 -17.17 -8.48 4.17
C GLY A 132 -17.90 -7.92 2.94
N GLY A 133 -17.90 -8.60 1.80
CA GLY A 133 -18.60 -8.18 0.58
C GLY A 133 -17.87 -7.07 -0.22
N PHE A 134 -16.58 -6.87 0.01
CA PHE A 134 -15.77 -5.90 -0.72
C PHE A 134 -15.27 -6.44 -2.06
N ASN A 135 -15.12 -5.55 -3.02
CA ASN A 135 -14.26 -5.77 -4.18
C ASN A 135 -12.84 -5.33 -3.83
N VAL A 136 -11.83 -6.07 -4.28
CA VAL A 136 -10.42 -5.77 -3.97
C VAL A 136 -9.65 -5.52 -5.25
N LEU A 137 -8.83 -4.48 -5.24
CA LEU A 137 -7.78 -4.22 -6.22
C LEU A 137 -6.44 -4.38 -5.53
N VAL A 138 -5.63 -5.36 -5.99
CA VAL A 138 -4.23 -5.50 -5.56
C VAL A 138 -3.36 -4.88 -6.64
N ILE A 139 -2.56 -3.91 -6.26
CA ILE A 139 -1.69 -3.13 -7.17
C ILE A 139 -0.33 -2.91 -6.53
N ALA A 140 0.65 -2.50 -7.34
CA ALA A 140 1.86 -1.84 -6.87
C ALA A 140 1.93 -0.44 -7.48
N ASP A 141 2.61 0.50 -6.82
CA ASP A 141 2.83 1.86 -7.30
C ASP A 141 4.04 1.95 -8.23
N HIS A 142 5.01 1.05 -8.08
CA HIS A 142 6.21 0.91 -8.93
C HIS A 142 6.85 -0.47 -8.71
N GLY A 143 7.82 -0.82 -9.56
CA GLY A 143 8.65 -2.01 -9.36
C GLY A 143 9.87 -1.73 -8.48
N ASN A 144 10.36 -2.76 -7.79
CA ASN A 144 11.58 -2.77 -7.00
C ASN A 144 12.13 -4.21 -6.92
N CYS A 145 11.50 -5.09 -6.13
CA CYS A 145 11.90 -6.49 -5.97
C CYS A 145 11.76 -7.35 -7.24
N ASP A 146 11.13 -6.85 -8.28
CA ASP A 146 11.06 -7.50 -9.60
C ASP A 146 12.43 -7.59 -10.29
N THR A 147 13.39 -6.74 -9.88
CA THR A 147 14.75 -6.73 -10.38
C THR A 147 15.74 -6.49 -9.23
N MET A 148 16.27 -7.56 -8.65
CA MET A 148 17.21 -7.49 -7.53
C MET A 148 18.68 -7.52 -7.94
N ILE A 149 18.98 -7.85 -9.21
CA ILE A 149 20.34 -8.01 -9.71
C ILE A 149 20.46 -7.23 -11.03
N ASN A 150 21.46 -6.36 -11.10
CA ASN A 150 21.82 -5.63 -12.31
C ASN A 150 22.47 -6.55 -13.36
N PRO A 151 22.52 -6.15 -14.65
CA PRO A 151 23.19 -6.95 -15.70
C PRO A 151 24.67 -7.25 -15.45
N ASP A 152 25.34 -6.43 -14.65
CA ASP A 152 26.75 -6.63 -14.26
C ASP A 152 26.93 -7.57 -13.04
N GLY A 153 25.82 -8.11 -12.50
CA GLY A 153 25.81 -8.98 -11.33
C GLY A 153 25.80 -8.27 -9.99
N SER A 154 25.82 -6.94 -9.96
CA SER A 154 25.69 -6.16 -8.71
C SER A 154 24.25 -6.15 -8.21
N PRO A 155 24.02 -5.95 -6.88
CA PRO A 155 22.69 -5.78 -6.35
C PRO A 155 22.00 -4.54 -6.96
N ASN A 156 20.75 -4.67 -7.38
CA ASN A 156 19.91 -3.52 -7.68
C ASN A 156 19.18 -3.06 -6.40
N THR A 157 19.26 -1.78 -6.10
CA THR A 157 18.65 -1.17 -4.92
C THR A 157 17.70 -0.01 -5.29
N ALA A 158 17.39 0.13 -6.57
CA ALA A 158 16.57 1.21 -7.09
C ALA A 158 15.21 0.71 -7.58
N HIS A 159 14.25 1.63 -7.68
CA HIS A 159 12.99 1.36 -8.35
C HIS A 159 13.22 0.99 -9.82
N THR A 160 12.33 0.18 -10.37
CA THR A 160 12.30 -0.15 -11.80
C THR A 160 11.16 0.57 -12.49
N THR A 161 11.26 0.70 -13.81
CA THR A 161 10.18 1.20 -14.68
C THR A 161 9.38 0.05 -15.31
N ASN A 162 9.57 -1.17 -14.82
CA ASN A 162 8.82 -2.33 -15.31
C ASN A 162 7.33 -2.15 -15.00
N PRO A 163 6.44 -2.61 -15.89
CA PRO A 163 5.01 -2.63 -15.60
C PRO A 163 4.70 -3.44 -14.35
N VAL A 164 3.83 -2.91 -13.50
CA VAL A 164 3.35 -3.59 -12.30
C VAL A 164 1.95 -4.18 -12.54
N PRO A 165 1.60 -5.29 -11.88
CA PRO A 165 0.30 -5.92 -12.08
C PRO A 165 -0.81 -5.12 -11.40
N ILE A 166 -2.02 -5.22 -11.98
CA ILE A 166 -3.27 -4.90 -11.33
C ILE A 166 -4.15 -6.15 -11.30
N ILE A 167 -4.60 -6.55 -10.12
CA ILE A 167 -5.42 -7.75 -9.91
C ILE A 167 -6.76 -7.34 -9.31
N LEU A 168 -7.85 -7.65 -10.00
CA LEU A 168 -9.20 -7.48 -9.48
C LEU A 168 -9.71 -8.77 -8.86
N VAL A 169 -10.10 -8.72 -7.60
CA VAL A 169 -10.82 -9.80 -6.91
C VAL A 169 -12.23 -9.34 -6.63
N SER A 170 -13.20 -9.94 -7.34
CA SER A 170 -14.62 -9.54 -7.28
C SER A 170 -15.53 -10.69 -7.69
N ASP A 171 -16.64 -10.83 -6.98
CA ASP A 171 -17.70 -11.76 -7.37
C ASP A 171 -18.65 -11.13 -8.43
N GLN A 172 -18.70 -9.81 -8.48
CA GLN A 172 -19.60 -9.04 -9.35
C GLN A 172 -18.95 -8.68 -10.70
N HIS A 173 -17.65 -8.35 -10.71
CA HIS A 173 -16.92 -7.91 -11.89
C HIS A 173 -15.95 -9.01 -12.33
N LYS A 174 -16.05 -9.44 -13.58
CA LYS A 174 -15.30 -10.59 -14.13
C LYS A 174 -14.09 -10.19 -14.96
N SER A 175 -13.94 -8.93 -15.30
CA SER A 175 -12.82 -8.45 -16.10
C SER A 175 -12.54 -6.97 -15.87
N ILE A 176 -11.31 -6.60 -16.09
CA ILE A 176 -10.82 -5.23 -16.25
C ILE A 176 -10.37 -5.04 -17.70
N LYS A 177 -10.34 -3.79 -18.18
CA LYS A 177 -9.81 -3.51 -19.52
C LYS A 177 -8.31 -3.78 -19.55
N ASN A 178 -7.84 -4.43 -20.61
CA ASN A 178 -6.42 -4.58 -20.88
C ASN A 178 -5.82 -3.24 -21.30
N GLY A 179 -4.60 -2.97 -20.87
CA GLY A 179 -3.85 -1.76 -21.22
C GLY A 179 -2.83 -1.41 -20.16
N ASN A 180 -1.98 -0.44 -20.48
CA ASN A 180 -1.11 0.24 -19.51
C ASN A 180 -1.73 1.59 -19.17
N LEU A 181 -1.62 2.00 -17.93
CA LEU A 181 -2.01 3.33 -17.44
C LEU A 181 -0.85 4.30 -17.60
#